data_3355c97102c53db1772e9dea71b3722e
#
_entry.id   3355c97102c53db1772e9dea71b3722e
#
_cell.length_a   1.000
_cell.length_b   1.000
_cell.length_c   1.000
_cell.angle_alpha   90.00
_cell.angle_beta   90.00
_cell.angle_gamma   90.00
#
_symmetry.space_group_name_H-M   'P 1'
#
loop_
_entity.id
_entity.type
_entity.pdbx_description
1 polymer ?
#
loop_
_entity_poly.entity_id
_entity_poly.type
_entity_poly.pdbx_seq_one_letter_code
_entity_poly.pdbx_strand_id
1 'polypeptide(L)'
;MSEENIYTFENKDYRRTYWHTCSHVLAQAVKRLYPEVKLAIGPSIEGGFYYDFDAPFNFTQEHLDALEAEMRKICKEKLKLERFELPREEAIAYMQEKDEPYKVELINDLPADAHISFYKQGEFVDLCAGPHLDSTGRIKGNAIKLTQCCGAYWRGDSNRKMLQRIYAVAFPKKEELDEYLKQREEALKRDHNKLGRDLEYFTTVDYIGQGLPILLPKGARVIQLLQRWVEDVEQKRGYLLTKTPLMAKRDLYRISGHWDHYLDGMFVMGDPHDETKECFALRPMTCPFQYQVYLNRQRSYRDLPKRLGETSTLCRNEDSGEMHGLIRVRQFTISEGHLVLRPDQLEEEFKGCLELAKYFLSTVGMLDKCTFRFSQWDPANPNNKYEGTKEQWDEAQRVMGQILDDLDVKYEVGIDEAAFYGPKLDIQYKNVFGKEDTLVTIQIDMLLAQRFGMYYIDENGEKALPYIIHRTSLGCYERTLAYLIEEYAGALPTWMAPEQVRFLPVTDRAADYCADAAKALEAQGFRVEVDYRNEKIGKKIRDAQVEKVPYMVVVGDRDMENGTVSPRHRADGDLGAMSMDEFTALLRDVVDSKAKK
;
A
#
# COMPACT_ATOMS: atom_id res chain seq x y z
N MET A 1 -7.11 35.26 8.39
CA MET A 1 -7.93 34.09 8.67
C MET A 1 -8.71 34.40 9.93
N SER A 2 -10.04 34.27 9.94
CA SER A 2 -10.86 34.51 11.13
C SER A 2 -10.52 33.49 12.21
N GLU A 3 -10.58 33.87 13.48
CA GLU A 3 -10.31 32.98 14.63
C GLU A 3 -11.15 31.67 14.59
N GLU A 4 -12.29 31.65 13.94
CA GLU A 4 -13.16 30.46 13.77
C GLU A 4 -12.51 29.33 12.93
N ASN A 5 -11.59 29.65 12.01
CA ASN A 5 -10.92 28.64 11.15
C ASN A 5 -9.71 27.95 11.82
N ILE A 6 -9.27 28.40 12.99
CA ILE A 6 -8.10 27.84 13.67
C ILE A 6 -8.48 26.57 14.45
N TYR A 7 -9.73 26.46 14.92
CA TYR A 7 -10.23 25.39 15.80
C TYR A 7 -11.06 24.31 15.06
N THR A 8 -10.78 24.08 13.79
CA THR A 8 -11.45 23.05 12.98
C THR A 8 -10.52 21.89 12.66
N PHE A 9 -11.06 20.68 12.46
CA PHE A 9 -10.28 19.50 12.05
C PHE A 9 -9.72 19.58 10.63
N GLU A 10 -10.09 20.55 9.85
CA GLU A 10 -9.46 20.90 8.57
C GLU A 10 -8.04 21.45 8.80
N ASN A 11 -7.84 22.17 9.93
CA ASN A 11 -6.50 22.61 10.35
C ASN A 11 -5.71 21.42 10.92
N LYS A 12 -4.67 21.00 10.19
CA LYS A 12 -3.82 19.85 10.56
C LYS A 12 -3.15 20.02 11.93
N ASP A 13 -2.69 21.23 12.26
CA ASP A 13 -1.99 21.49 13.53
C ASP A 13 -2.95 21.44 14.73
N TYR A 14 -4.15 22.02 14.58
CA TYR A 14 -5.19 21.91 15.60
C TYR A 14 -5.61 20.45 15.79
N ARG A 15 -5.82 19.69 14.72
CA ARG A 15 -6.19 18.29 14.76
C ARG A 15 -5.12 17.43 15.47
N ARG A 16 -3.84 17.67 15.17
CA ARG A 16 -2.72 17.00 15.86
C ARG A 16 -2.69 17.33 17.36
N THR A 17 -2.86 18.60 17.70
CA THR A 17 -2.91 19.08 19.10
C THR A 17 -4.09 18.48 19.85
N TYR A 18 -5.25 18.36 19.20
CA TYR A 18 -6.45 17.74 19.76
C TYR A 18 -6.19 16.26 20.10
N TRP A 19 -5.68 15.49 19.14
CA TRP A 19 -5.36 14.08 19.34
C TRP A 19 -4.24 13.85 20.35
N HIS A 20 -3.23 14.70 20.35
CA HIS A 20 -2.16 14.64 21.35
C HIS A 20 -2.69 14.91 22.76
N THR A 21 -3.62 15.83 22.91
CA THR A 21 -4.28 16.05 24.20
C THR A 21 -5.15 14.85 24.61
N CYS A 22 -5.82 14.22 23.64
CA CYS A 22 -6.59 12.99 23.89
C CYS A 22 -5.69 11.82 24.34
N SER A 23 -4.44 11.73 23.87
CA SER A 23 -3.50 10.70 24.33
C SER A 23 -3.12 10.88 25.81
N HIS A 24 -2.96 12.14 26.28
CA HIS A 24 -2.77 12.44 27.70
C HIS A 24 -4.01 12.13 28.54
N VAL A 25 -5.22 12.37 28.02
CA VAL A 25 -6.46 11.95 28.68
C VAL A 25 -6.54 10.43 28.81
N LEU A 26 -6.09 9.68 27.81
CA LEU A 26 -5.99 8.23 27.89
C LEU A 26 -4.98 7.78 28.94
N ALA A 27 -3.78 8.38 28.95
CA ALA A 27 -2.74 8.07 29.94
C ALA A 27 -3.21 8.36 31.37
N GLN A 28 -3.89 9.49 31.59
CA GLN A 28 -4.49 9.81 32.90
C GLN A 28 -5.57 8.79 33.29
N ALA A 29 -6.43 8.37 32.37
CA ALA A 29 -7.44 7.36 32.62
C ALA A 29 -6.82 6.01 33.01
N VAL A 30 -5.72 5.61 32.34
CA VAL A 30 -4.97 4.41 32.70
C VAL A 30 -4.38 4.53 34.10
N LYS A 31 -3.73 5.64 34.43
CA LYS A 31 -3.14 5.84 35.78
C LYS A 31 -4.19 5.91 36.90
N ARG A 32 -5.41 6.41 36.62
CA ARG A 32 -6.52 6.41 37.57
C ARG A 32 -7.06 5.01 37.86
N LEU A 33 -7.21 4.18 36.83
CA LEU A 33 -7.80 2.84 36.99
C LEU A 33 -6.76 1.77 37.30
N TYR A 34 -5.52 1.93 36.79
CA TYR A 34 -4.43 0.97 36.88
C TYR A 34 -3.11 1.67 37.21
N PRO A 35 -2.92 2.10 38.49
CA PRO A 35 -1.75 2.92 38.92
C PRO A 35 -0.40 2.22 38.66
N GLU A 36 -0.38 0.88 38.68
CA GLU A 36 0.81 0.06 38.46
C GLU A 36 1.34 0.08 37.02
N VAL A 37 0.51 0.45 36.04
CA VAL A 37 0.88 0.50 34.62
C VAL A 37 1.87 1.64 34.38
N LYS A 38 2.99 1.35 33.67
CA LYS A 38 4.00 2.35 33.33
C LYS A 38 3.69 2.98 31.97
N LEU A 39 3.99 4.27 31.89
CA LEU A 39 3.75 5.09 30.71
C LEU A 39 5.00 5.13 29.83
N ALA A 40 4.84 4.87 28.52
CA ALA A 40 5.91 5.04 27.56
C ALA A 40 5.71 6.31 26.70
N ILE A 41 5.11 6.21 25.52
CA ILE A 41 4.88 7.35 24.62
C ILE A 41 3.45 7.37 24.07
N GLY A 42 2.93 8.58 23.80
CA GLY A 42 1.58 8.78 23.28
C GLY A 42 1.46 9.89 22.25
N PRO A 43 1.98 9.71 21.02
CA PRO A 43 1.89 10.72 19.99
C PRO A 43 0.50 10.74 19.31
N SER A 44 0.19 11.88 18.69
CA SER A 44 -0.80 11.92 17.63
C SER A 44 -0.21 11.32 16.36
N ILE A 45 -1.04 10.60 15.61
CA ILE A 45 -0.69 10.00 14.30
C ILE A 45 -1.71 10.44 13.25
N GLU A 46 -1.46 10.11 12.00
CA GLU A 46 -2.45 10.32 10.97
C GLU A 46 -3.69 9.45 11.23
N GLY A 47 -4.84 10.09 11.37
CA GLY A 47 -6.12 9.43 11.65
C GLY A 47 -6.45 9.17 13.11
N GLY A 48 -5.65 9.65 14.09
CA GLY A 48 -5.93 9.46 15.50
C GLY A 48 -4.74 9.64 16.43
N PHE A 49 -4.66 8.81 17.44
CA PHE A 49 -3.56 8.77 18.40
C PHE A 49 -3.39 7.38 18.98
N TYR A 50 -2.27 7.14 19.63
CA TYR A 50 -2.07 5.97 20.47
C TYR A 50 -1.34 6.32 21.77
N TYR A 51 -1.28 5.36 22.68
CA TYR A 51 -0.37 5.41 23.81
C TYR A 51 0.16 4.00 24.10
N ASP A 52 1.46 3.91 24.42
CA ASP A 52 2.16 2.67 24.75
C ASP A 52 2.26 2.51 26.26
N PHE A 53 1.86 1.35 26.75
CA PHE A 53 1.79 1.02 28.17
C PHE A 53 2.57 -0.25 28.47
N ASP A 54 3.29 -0.25 29.59
CA ASP A 54 3.82 -1.46 30.19
C ASP A 54 2.90 -1.87 31.34
N ALA A 55 2.02 -2.84 31.05
CA ALA A 55 1.05 -3.34 31.98
C ALA A 55 1.40 -4.79 32.40
N PRO A 56 1.17 -5.18 33.69
CA PRO A 56 1.39 -6.54 34.17
C PRO A 56 0.30 -7.53 33.72
N PHE A 57 -0.70 -7.07 32.97
CA PHE A 57 -1.81 -7.82 32.41
C PHE A 57 -2.06 -7.42 30.94
N ASN A 58 -2.88 -8.17 30.23
CA ASN A 58 -3.30 -7.79 28.86
C ASN A 58 -4.60 -6.97 28.92
N PHE A 59 -4.63 -5.83 28.23
CA PHE A 59 -5.86 -5.05 28.08
C PHE A 59 -6.89 -5.85 27.25
N THR A 60 -8.06 -6.05 27.85
CA THR A 60 -9.24 -6.68 27.22
C THR A 60 -10.23 -5.61 26.77
N GLN A 61 -11.29 -6.01 26.07
CA GLN A 61 -12.37 -5.09 25.66
C GLN A 61 -13.03 -4.43 26.89
N GLU A 62 -13.18 -5.16 28.01
CA GLU A 62 -13.73 -4.63 29.25
C GLU A 62 -12.87 -3.50 29.83
N HIS A 63 -11.53 -3.67 29.77
CA HIS A 63 -10.60 -2.61 30.15
C HIS A 63 -10.73 -1.38 29.25
N LEU A 64 -10.84 -1.58 27.92
CA LEU A 64 -11.00 -0.45 26.99
C LEU A 64 -12.31 0.29 27.22
N ASP A 65 -13.41 -0.40 27.49
CA ASP A 65 -14.71 0.22 27.79
C ASP A 65 -14.66 1.02 29.12
N ALA A 66 -13.98 0.50 30.15
CA ALA A 66 -13.75 1.21 31.40
C ALA A 66 -12.88 2.46 31.21
N LEU A 67 -11.82 2.37 30.41
CA LEU A 67 -10.96 3.51 30.07
C LEU A 67 -11.73 4.59 29.31
N GLU A 68 -12.56 4.23 28.32
CA GLU A 68 -13.44 5.21 27.63
C GLU A 68 -14.38 5.93 28.60
N ALA A 69 -14.95 5.20 29.55
CA ALA A 69 -15.82 5.79 30.56
C ALA A 69 -15.06 6.79 31.46
N GLU A 70 -13.82 6.46 31.86
CA GLU A 70 -12.99 7.34 32.65
C GLU A 70 -12.51 8.56 31.84
N MET A 71 -12.09 8.39 30.59
CA MET A 71 -11.76 9.50 29.70
C MET A 71 -12.92 10.50 29.58
N ARG A 72 -14.17 10.01 29.49
CA ARG A 72 -15.36 10.88 29.46
C ARG A 72 -15.53 11.69 30.76
N LYS A 73 -15.17 11.13 31.91
CA LYS A 73 -15.19 11.87 33.18
C LYS A 73 -14.12 12.96 33.21
N ILE A 74 -12.87 12.63 32.82
CA ILE A 74 -11.76 13.59 32.77
C ILE A 74 -12.10 14.77 31.84
N CYS A 75 -12.72 14.52 30.69
CA CYS A 75 -13.16 15.59 29.78
C CYS A 75 -14.23 16.50 30.45
N LYS A 76 -15.14 15.93 31.25
CA LYS A 76 -16.16 16.72 32.00
C LYS A 76 -15.58 17.54 33.12
N GLU A 77 -14.47 17.13 33.71
CA GLU A 77 -13.77 17.86 34.77
C GLU A 77 -13.16 19.17 34.28
N LYS A 78 -12.96 19.33 32.96
CA LYS A 78 -12.41 20.56 32.34
C LYS A 78 -11.07 20.98 32.95
N LEU A 79 -10.17 20.01 33.15
CA LEU A 79 -8.87 20.24 33.75
C LEU A 79 -8.04 21.13 32.83
N LYS A 80 -7.32 22.09 33.36
CA LYS A 80 -6.34 22.89 32.62
C LYS A 80 -5.10 22.07 32.33
N LEU A 81 -4.49 22.31 31.17
CA LEU A 81 -3.18 21.79 30.84
C LEU A 81 -2.14 22.89 31.01
N GLU A 82 -1.23 22.69 31.95
CA GLU A 82 -0.21 23.67 32.33
C GLU A 82 1.18 23.11 31.99
N ARG A 83 1.91 23.83 31.12
CA ARG A 83 3.28 23.50 30.76
C ARG A 83 4.24 24.04 31.81
N PHE A 84 5.20 23.24 32.26
CA PHE A 84 6.31 23.66 33.09
C PHE A 84 7.60 22.94 32.67
N GLU A 85 8.74 23.46 33.11
CA GLU A 85 10.05 22.91 32.79
C GLU A 85 10.81 22.60 34.06
N LEU A 86 11.65 21.56 34.01
CA LEU A 86 12.57 21.20 35.10
C LEU A 86 13.98 21.03 34.53
N PRO A 87 15.03 21.36 35.33
CA PRO A 87 16.39 20.95 35.05
C PRO A 87 16.47 19.42 34.94
N ARG A 88 17.40 18.91 34.12
CA ARG A 88 17.51 17.47 33.80
C ARG A 88 17.55 16.58 35.05
N GLU A 89 18.39 16.92 36.04
CA GLU A 89 18.51 16.13 37.27
C GLU A 89 17.19 16.08 38.05
N GLU A 90 16.52 17.22 38.14
CA GLU A 90 15.21 17.31 38.82
C GLU A 90 14.13 16.57 38.04
N ALA A 91 14.16 16.65 36.70
CA ALA A 91 13.23 15.93 35.83
C ALA A 91 13.38 14.41 35.96
N ILE A 92 14.62 13.90 36.01
CA ILE A 92 14.92 12.49 36.25
C ILE A 92 14.41 12.06 37.63
N ALA A 93 14.77 12.80 38.69
CA ALA A 93 14.32 12.50 40.05
C ALA A 93 12.79 12.49 40.15
N TYR A 94 12.12 13.44 39.51
CA TYR A 94 10.66 13.54 39.48
C TYR A 94 9.99 12.35 38.82
N MET A 95 10.54 11.85 37.69
CA MET A 95 10.01 10.66 37.01
C MET A 95 10.38 9.35 37.73
N GLN A 96 11.50 9.31 38.45
CA GLN A 96 11.86 8.19 39.32
C GLN A 96 10.92 8.08 40.53
N GLU A 97 10.56 9.21 41.17
CA GLU A 97 9.58 9.27 42.27
C GLU A 97 8.20 8.76 41.80
N LYS A 98 7.83 9.06 40.56
CA LYS A 98 6.58 8.57 39.95
C LYS A 98 6.65 7.12 39.43
N ASP A 99 7.81 6.49 39.53
CA ASP A 99 8.07 5.12 39.03
C ASP A 99 7.75 4.96 37.52
N GLU A 100 8.23 5.93 36.71
CA GLU A 100 8.05 5.96 35.25
C GLU A 100 9.39 5.74 34.50
N PRO A 101 9.90 4.50 34.43
CA PRO A 101 11.24 4.20 33.91
C PRO A 101 11.44 4.59 32.46
N TYR A 102 10.41 4.44 31.61
CA TYR A 102 10.49 4.82 30.20
C TYR A 102 10.66 6.33 30.01
N LYS A 103 10.06 7.14 30.90
CA LYS A 103 10.24 8.60 30.88
C LYS A 103 11.64 9.01 31.31
N VAL A 104 12.22 8.31 32.28
CA VAL A 104 13.62 8.51 32.68
C VAL A 104 14.57 8.19 31.52
N GLU A 105 14.34 7.08 30.81
CA GLU A 105 15.11 6.71 29.62
C GLU A 105 15.01 7.80 28.53
N LEU A 106 13.79 8.28 28.23
CA LEU A 106 13.58 9.34 27.25
C LEU A 106 14.33 10.64 27.61
N ILE A 107 14.32 11.04 28.90
CA ILE A 107 15.05 12.23 29.34
C ILE A 107 16.57 12.06 29.15
N ASN A 108 17.10 10.88 29.44
CA ASN A 108 18.52 10.59 29.29
C ASN A 108 19.01 10.66 27.83
N ASP A 109 18.14 10.35 26.88
CA ASP A 109 18.46 10.36 25.45
C ASP A 109 18.33 11.75 24.80
N LEU A 110 17.73 12.71 25.48
CA LEU A 110 17.65 14.08 24.96
C LEU A 110 19.06 14.72 24.91
N PRO A 111 19.34 15.61 23.94
CA PRO A 111 20.58 16.38 23.89
C PRO A 111 20.85 17.11 25.21
N ALA A 112 22.13 17.32 25.55
CA ALA A 112 22.52 17.89 26.86
C ALA A 112 21.93 19.29 27.14
N ASP A 113 21.68 20.05 26.06
CA ASP A 113 21.12 21.40 26.06
C ASP A 113 19.59 21.42 25.90
N ALA A 114 18.94 20.27 25.83
CA ALA A 114 17.49 20.20 25.65
C ALA A 114 16.72 20.71 26.87
N HIS A 115 15.70 21.53 26.60
CA HIS A 115 14.72 21.94 27.61
C HIS A 115 13.76 20.78 27.89
N ILE A 116 13.68 20.35 29.16
CA ILE A 116 12.84 19.23 29.56
C ILE A 116 11.52 19.77 30.10
N SER A 117 10.48 19.59 29.30
CA SER A 117 9.15 20.11 29.59
C SER A 117 8.17 19.01 29.95
N PHE A 118 7.21 19.38 30.76
CA PHE A 118 6.11 18.57 31.27
C PHE A 118 4.79 19.29 31.05
N TYR A 119 3.73 18.51 30.98
CA TYR A 119 2.37 19.03 31.05
C TYR A 119 1.64 18.43 32.24
N LYS A 120 1.07 19.31 33.07
CA LYS A 120 0.22 18.97 34.22
C LYS A 120 -1.24 19.08 33.80
N GLN A 121 -2.03 18.08 34.15
CA GLN A 121 -3.46 17.96 33.89
C GLN A 121 -4.16 17.45 35.14
N GLY A 122 -4.55 18.39 36.02
CA GLY A 122 -5.02 18.03 37.37
C GLY A 122 -3.94 17.34 38.19
N GLU A 123 -4.20 16.11 38.64
CA GLU A 123 -3.24 15.26 39.37
C GLU A 123 -2.22 14.55 38.43
N PHE A 124 -2.51 14.49 37.16
CA PHE A 124 -1.68 13.80 36.16
C PHE A 124 -0.58 14.74 35.63
N VAL A 125 0.62 14.17 35.46
CA VAL A 125 1.75 14.87 34.84
C VAL A 125 2.45 13.91 33.89
N ASP A 126 2.78 14.39 32.70
CA ASP A 126 3.55 13.61 31.71
C ASP A 126 4.71 14.44 31.12
N LEU A 127 5.80 13.74 30.78
CA LEU A 127 6.93 14.29 30.01
C LEU A 127 6.47 14.57 28.58
N CYS A 128 6.47 15.81 28.15
CA CYS A 128 5.96 16.18 26.85
C CYS A 128 6.44 17.55 26.37
N ALA A 129 6.77 17.64 25.07
CA ALA A 129 7.12 18.91 24.41
C ALA A 129 5.89 19.75 24.02
N GLY A 130 4.71 19.12 23.90
CA GLY A 130 3.49 19.76 23.40
C GLY A 130 3.43 19.85 21.88
N PRO A 131 2.57 20.69 21.31
CA PRO A 131 1.55 21.49 22.00
C PRO A 131 0.34 20.67 22.47
N HIS A 132 -0.43 21.25 23.38
CA HIS A 132 -1.70 20.73 23.88
C HIS A 132 -2.80 21.79 23.84
N LEU A 133 -4.05 21.36 23.94
CA LEU A 133 -5.18 22.24 24.19
C LEU A 133 -5.06 22.86 25.61
N ASP A 134 -5.71 23.97 25.82
CA ASP A 134 -5.73 24.68 27.11
C ASP A 134 -6.48 23.93 28.24
N SER A 135 -7.42 23.07 27.86
CA SER A 135 -8.26 22.31 28.78
C SER A 135 -8.81 21.02 28.20
N THR A 136 -8.94 19.97 29.04
CA THR A 136 -9.64 18.73 28.70
C THR A 136 -11.11 18.97 28.34
N GLY A 137 -11.70 20.09 28.78
CA GLY A 137 -13.05 20.51 28.44
C GLY A 137 -13.28 20.86 26.97
N ARG A 138 -12.20 21.09 26.18
CA ARG A 138 -12.28 21.25 24.73
C ARG A 138 -12.57 19.95 24.00
N ILE A 139 -12.33 18.81 24.65
CA ILE A 139 -12.52 17.48 24.07
C ILE A 139 -13.95 17.00 24.29
N LYS A 140 -14.59 16.50 23.24
CA LYS A 140 -15.90 15.86 23.32
C LYS A 140 -15.76 14.40 23.78
N GLY A 141 -15.83 14.15 25.08
CA GLY A 141 -15.61 12.82 25.65
C GLY A 141 -16.52 11.71 25.12
N ASN A 142 -17.72 12.05 24.56
CA ASN A 142 -18.59 11.08 23.89
C ASN A 142 -18.22 10.83 22.42
N ALA A 143 -17.26 11.56 21.89
CA ALA A 143 -16.74 11.42 20.53
C ALA A 143 -15.30 10.82 20.52
N ILE A 144 -14.95 10.05 21.54
CA ILE A 144 -13.71 9.28 21.65
C ILE A 144 -14.03 7.79 21.52
N LYS A 145 -13.19 7.03 20.81
CA LYS A 145 -13.26 5.57 20.73
C LYS A 145 -11.87 4.97 20.80
N LEU A 146 -11.66 4.01 21.71
CA LEU A 146 -10.49 3.14 21.71
C LEU A 146 -10.74 2.03 20.70
N THR A 147 -9.88 1.93 19.69
CA THR A 147 -10.18 1.12 18.50
C THR A 147 -9.49 -0.24 18.51
N GLN A 148 -8.34 -0.35 19.14
CA GLN A 148 -7.53 -1.57 19.13
C GLN A 148 -6.48 -1.53 20.23
N CYS A 149 -6.15 -2.71 20.79
CA CYS A 149 -4.95 -2.92 21.59
C CYS A 149 -4.08 -4.00 20.92
N CYS A 150 -2.78 -3.74 20.75
CA CYS A 150 -1.83 -4.70 20.18
C CYS A 150 -0.46 -4.57 20.85
N GLY A 151 0.39 -5.60 20.67
CA GLY A 151 1.79 -5.54 21.09
C GLY A 151 2.60 -4.57 20.23
N ALA A 152 3.51 -3.83 20.87
CA ALA A 152 4.48 -2.98 20.18
C ALA A 152 5.80 -3.02 20.94
N TYR A 153 6.89 -3.35 20.24
CA TYR A 153 8.22 -3.33 20.89
C TYR A 153 8.63 -1.91 21.23
N TRP A 154 9.21 -1.75 22.41
CA TRP A 154 9.73 -0.44 22.83
C TRP A 154 10.74 0.09 21.80
N ARG A 155 10.48 1.27 21.25
CA ARG A 155 11.26 1.92 20.18
C ARG A 155 11.38 1.11 18.88
N GLY A 156 10.46 0.18 18.64
CA GLY A 156 10.48 -0.68 17.46
C GLY A 156 11.55 -1.77 17.47
N ASP A 157 12.34 -1.90 18.53
CA ASP A 157 13.40 -2.88 18.65
C ASP A 157 12.85 -4.21 19.21
N SER A 158 12.86 -5.26 18.38
CA SER A 158 12.38 -6.59 18.74
C SER A 158 13.15 -7.27 19.89
N ASN A 159 14.34 -6.78 20.22
CA ASN A 159 15.12 -7.25 21.36
C ASN A 159 14.70 -6.59 22.68
N ARG A 160 13.86 -5.56 22.64
CA ARG A 160 13.35 -4.84 23.82
C ARG A 160 11.99 -5.36 24.24
N LYS A 161 11.52 -4.88 25.40
CA LYS A 161 10.24 -5.30 25.96
C LYS A 161 9.08 -4.99 25.03
N MET A 162 8.18 -5.94 24.85
CA MET A 162 6.92 -5.72 24.15
C MET A 162 5.95 -5.00 25.09
N LEU A 163 5.53 -3.81 24.70
CA LEU A 163 4.51 -2.99 25.36
C LEU A 163 3.15 -3.24 24.74
N GLN A 164 2.11 -2.74 25.38
CA GLN A 164 0.75 -2.75 24.86
C GLN A 164 0.39 -1.37 24.34
N ARG A 165 0.11 -1.28 23.05
CA ARG A 165 -0.28 -0.07 22.34
C ARG A 165 -1.78 -0.01 22.18
N ILE A 166 -2.41 1.02 22.77
CA ILE A 166 -3.83 1.28 22.61
C ILE A 166 -4.02 2.39 21.56
N TYR A 167 -4.63 2.04 20.43
CA TYR A 167 -5.03 2.98 19.38
C TYR A 167 -6.38 3.59 19.67
N ALA A 168 -6.55 4.86 19.33
CA ALA A 168 -7.77 5.60 19.55
C ALA A 168 -8.02 6.66 18.48
N VAL A 169 -9.28 7.04 18.36
CA VAL A 169 -9.74 8.16 17.55
C VAL A 169 -10.60 9.09 18.39
N ALA A 170 -10.57 10.37 18.07
CA ALA A 170 -11.42 11.37 18.70
C ALA A 170 -11.82 12.44 17.69
N PHE A 171 -13.06 12.90 17.78
CA PHE A 171 -13.64 13.89 16.88
C PHE A 171 -14.27 15.04 17.66
N PRO A 172 -14.41 16.25 17.05
CA PRO A 172 -15.12 17.38 17.67
C PRO A 172 -16.61 17.12 17.89
N LYS A 173 -17.21 16.22 17.11
CA LYS A 173 -18.63 15.88 17.18
C LYS A 173 -18.85 14.38 17.22
N LYS A 174 -19.94 13.96 17.89
CA LYS A 174 -20.32 12.55 18.01
C LYS A 174 -20.70 11.95 16.65
N GLU A 175 -21.38 12.73 15.83
CA GLU A 175 -21.83 12.33 14.49
C GLU A 175 -20.65 11.99 13.58
N GLU A 176 -19.55 12.73 13.68
CA GLU A 176 -18.32 12.48 12.94
C GLU A 176 -17.66 11.14 13.37
N LEU A 177 -17.68 10.86 14.68
CA LEU A 177 -17.22 9.55 15.18
C LEU A 177 -18.10 8.42 14.67
N ASP A 178 -19.43 8.57 14.70
CA ASP A 178 -20.36 7.53 14.27
C ASP A 178 -20.20 7.23 12.78
N GLU A 179 -20.03 8.25 11.95
CA GLU A 179 -19.74 8.08 10.53
C GLU A 179 -18.39 7.38 10.30
N TYR A 180 -17.35 7.80 11.03
CA TYR A 180 -16.03 7.15 10.98
C TYR A 180 -16.13 5.66 11.36
N LEU A 181 -16.84 5.33 12.43
CA LEU A 181 -16.98 3.94 12.89
C LEU A 181 -17.74 3.09 11.86
N LYS A 182 -18.77 3.65 11.23
CA LYS A 182 -19.52 2.99 10.15
C LYS A 182 -18.62 2.73 8.94
N GLN A 183 -17.86 3.74 8.50
CA GLN A 183 -16.90 3.59 7.40
C GLN A 183 -15.84 2.56 7.73
N ARG A 184 -15.32 2.55 8.96
CA ARG A 184 -14.33 1.57 9.42
C ARG A 184 -14.91 0.15 9.45
N GLU A 185 -16.16 -0.03 9.91
CA GLU A 185 -16.83 -1.33 9.88
C GLU A 185 -16.97 -1.86 8.44
N GLU A 186 -17.39 -0.99 7.51
CA GLU A 186 -17.46 -1.36 6.09
C GLU A 186 -16.07 -1.66 5.49
N ALA A 187 -15.04 -0.90 5.87
CA ALA A 187 -13.67 -1.17 5.46
C ALA A 187 -13.17 -2.54 5.95
N LEU A 188 -13.44 -2.89 7.21
CA LEU A 188 -13.07 -4.20 7.78
C LEU A 188 -13.77 -5.38 7.08
N LYS A 189 -14.98 -5.19 6.54
CA LYS A 189 -15.65 -6.21 5.73
C LYS A 189 -14.98 -6.42 4.38
N ARG A 190 -14.23 -5.43 3.90
CA ARG A 190 -13.53 -5.44 2.61
C ARG A 190 -12.04 -5.71 2.75
N ASP A 191 -11.49 -5.80 3.96
CA ASP A 191 -10.06 -6.03 4.23
C ASP A 191 -9.55 -7.22 3.41
N HIS A 192 -8.54 -6.97 2.56
CA HIS A 192 -7.94 -8.00 1.71
C HIS A 192 -7.29 -9.14 2.50
N ASN A 193 -6.83 -8.89 3.74
CA ASN A 193 -6.27 -9.95 4.58
C ASN A 193 -7.34 -10.97 4.99
N LYS A 194 -8.55 -10.49 5.30
CA LYS A 194 -9.68 -11.35 5.63
C LYS A 194 -10.24 -12.00 4.38
N LEU A 195 -10.69 -11.21 3.42
CA LEU A 195 -11.32 -11.72 2.19
C LEU A 195 -10.35 -12.58 1.36
N GLY A 196 -9.07 -12.21 1.31
CA GLY A 196 -8.08 -12.96 0.57
C GLY A 196 -7.86 -14.37 1.10
N ARG A 197 -7.93 -14.55 2.43
CA ARG A 197 -7.88 -15.86 3.08
C ARG A 197 -9.20 -16.62 2.95
N ASP A 198 -10.33 -15.96 3.24
CA ASP A 198 -11.66 -16.56 3.18
C ASP A 198 -12.01 -17.06 1.76
N LEU A 199 -11.56 -16.35 0.73
CA LEU A 199 -11.77 -16.68 -0.68
C LEU A 199 -10.60 -17.46 -1.32
N GLU A 200 -9.59 -17.85 -0.52
CA GLU A 200 -8.44 -18.64 -0.95
C GLU A 200 -7.58 -18.00 -2.03
N TYR A 201 -7.35 -16.68 -1.94
CA TYR A 201 -6.41 -15.98 -2.83
C TYR A 201 -4.97 -16.14 -2.38
N PHE A 202 -4.71 -16.07 -1.07
CA PHE A 202 -3.37 -16.22 -0.51
C PHE A 202 -3.40 -16.69 0.95
N THR A 203 -2.25 -17.14 1.44
CA THR A 203 -2.02 -17.47 2.84
C THR A 203 -0.62 -17.06 3.27
N THR A 204 -0.38 -17.08 4.58
CA THR A 204 0.94 -16.84 5.19
C THR A 204 1.28 -18.00 6.11
N VAL A 205 2.56 -18.37 6.19
CA VAL A 205 3.06 -19.49 7.00
C VAL A 205 4.29 -19.01 7.76
N ASP A 206 4.29 -19.16 9.09
CA ASP A 206 5.31 -18.58 9.96
C ASP A 206 6.73 -19.05 9.64
N TYR A 207 6.92 -20.34 9.31
CA TYR A 207 8.25 -20.87 8.96
C TYR A 207 8.72 -20.55 7.55
N ILE A 208 7.87 -19.93 6.69
CA ILE A 208 8.30 -19.31 5.43
C ILE A 208 8.78 -17.89 5.73
N GLY A 209 8.11 -17.20 6.66
CA GLY A 209 8.49 -15.89 7.15
C GLY A 209 7.49 -14.78 6.83
N GLN A 210 7.58 -13.71 7.60
CA GLN A 210 6.76 -12.52 7.41
C GLN A 210 7.09 -11.81 6.09
N GLY A 211 6.07 -11.27 5.44
CA GLY A 211 6.22 -10.57 4.15
C GLY A 211 6.49 -11.48 2.95
N LEU A 212 6.31 -12.80 3.12
CA LEU A 212 6.46 -13.81 2.08
C LEU A 212 5.14 -14.60 1.92
N PRO A 213 4.08 -14.00 1.39
CA PRO A 213 2.80 -14.65 1.20
C PRO A 213 2.88 -15.75 0.13
N ILE A 214 2.11 -16.82 0.34
CA ILE A 214 1.88 -17.83 -0.68
C ILE A 214 0.61 -17.44 -1.44
N LEU A 215 0.73 -17.24 -2.74
CA LEU A 215 -0.43 -17.12 -3.62
C LEU A 215 -1.02 -18.51 -3.84
N LEU A 216 -2.27 -18.69 -3.44
CA LEU A 216 -3.03 -19.91 -3.70
C LEU A 216 -3.51 -19.93 -5.17
N PRO A 217 -4.03 -21.06 -5.69
CA PRO A 217 -4.38 -21.17 -7.12
C PRO A 217 -5.25 -20.05 -7.66
N LYS A 218 -6.24 -19.57 -6.90
CA LYS A 218 -7.10 -18.45 -7.31
C LYS A 218 -6.30 -17.15 -7.42
N GLY A 219 -5.50 -16.81 -6.42
CA GLY A 219 -4.67 -15.59 -6.43
C GLY A 219 -3.59 -15.61 -7.51
N ALA A 220 -2.89 -16.74 -7.63
CA ALA A 220 -1.89 -16.94 -8.68
C ALA A 220 -2.52 -16.78 -10.08
N ARG A 221 -3.75 -17.29 -10.28
CA ARG A 221 -4.46 -17.15 -11.56
C ARG A 221 -4.81 -15.70 -11.88
N VAL A 222 -5.29 -14.93 -10.90
CA VAL A 222 -5.58 -13.50 -11.11
C VAL A 222 -4.32 -12.72 -11.50
N ILE A 223 -3.22 -12.92 -10.76
CA ILE A 223 -1.94 -12.27 -11.09
C ILE A 223 -1.47 -12.67 -12.49
N GLN A 224 -1.56 -13.94 -12.87
CA GLN A 224 -1.19 -14.39 -14.21
C GLN A 224 -2.02 -13.72 -15.31
N LEU A 225 -3.32 -13.54 -15.09
CA LEU A 225 -4.20 -12.85 -16.04
C LEU A 225 -3.81 -11.38 -16.21
N LEU A 226 -3.52 -10.71 -15.09
CA LEU A 226 -3.05 -9.32 -15.10
C LEU A 226 -1.70 -9.18 -15.79
N GLN A 227 -0.74 -10.05 -15.50
CA GLN A 227 0.60 -10.05 -16.11
C GLN A 227 0.51 -10.21 -17.64
N ARG A 228 -0.20 -11.22 -18.12
CA ARG A 228 -0.38 -11.46 -19.56
C ARG A 228 -1.02 -10.27 -20.26
N TRP A 229 -2.07 -9.71 -19.66
CA TRP A 229 -2.74 -8.54 -20.21
C TRP A 229 -1.83 -7.31 -20.28
N VAL A 230 -1.05 -7.05 -19.22
CA VAL A 230 -0.10 -5.93 -19.18
C VAL A 230 0.98 -6.12 -20.24
N GLU A 231 1.59 -7.29 -20.32
CA GLU A 231 2.63 -7.62 -21.31
C GLU A 231 2.11 -7.48 -22.76
N ASP A 232 0.90 -7.98 -23.05
CA ASP A 232 0.27 -7.85 -24.36
C ASP A 232 0.02 -6.39 -24.76
N VAL A 233 -0.43 -5.56 -23.83
CA VAL A 233 -0.66 -4.12 -24.07
C VAL A 233 0.65 -3.38 -24.25
N GLU A 234 1.65 -3.66 -23.43
CA GLU A 234 2.99 -3.08 -23.55
C GLU A 234 3.63 -3.43 -24.88
N GLN A 235 3.56 -4.69 -25.31
CA GLN A 235 4.07 -5.13 -26.59
C GLN A 235 3.41 -4.36 -27.77
N LYS A 236 2.08 -4.20 -27.72
CA LYS A 236 1.34 -3.41 -28.73
C LYS A 236 1.73 -1.94 -28.77
N ARG A 237 2.25 -1.40 -27.66
CA ARG A 237 2.76 -0.03 -27.54
C ARG A 237 4.26 0.07 -27.81
N GLY A 238 4.90 -0.99 -28.33
CA GLY A 238 6.30 -1.00 -28.75
C GLY A 238 7.31 -1.23 -27.64
N TYR A 239 6.88 -1.71 -26.47
CA TYR A 239 7.82 -2.14 -25.44
C TYR A 239 8.45 -3.48 -25.80
N LEU A 240 9.73 -3.60 -25.53
CA LEU A 240 10.54 -4.79 -25.76
C LEU A 240 10.69 -5.54 -24.44
N LEU A 241 10.17 -6.75 -24.40
CA LEU A 241 10.25 -7.59 -23.21
C LEU A 241 11.70 -8.01 -22.95
N THR A 242 12.14 -7.88 -21.72
CA THR A 242 13.41 -8.39 -21.22
C THR A 242 13.19 -9.41 -20.11
N LYS A 243 14.20 -10.24 -19.85
CA LYS A 243 14.26 -11.13 -18.69
C LYS A 243 15.66 -11.09 -18.13
N THR A 244 15.80 -10.56 -16.93
CA THR A 244 17.10 -10.32 -16.28
C THR A 244 17.24 -11.16 -15.01
N PRO A 245 18.47 -11.40 -14.50
CA PRO A 245 18.71 -12.22 -13.33
C PRO A 245 18.09 -11.64 -12.04
N LEU A 246 17.75 -12.52 -11.10
CA LEU A 246 17.19 -12.14 -9.79
C LEU A 246 18.25 -11.53 -8.86
N MET A 247 19.54 -11.79 -9.09
CA MET A 247 20.63 -11.34 -8.25
C MET A 247 21.83 -10.89 -9.09
N ALA A 248 22.66 -10.04 -8.50
CA ALA A 248 23.94 -9.62 -9.07
C ALA A 248 24.98 -9.43 -7.98
N LYS A 249 26.25 -9.30 -8.41
CA LYS A 249 27.36 -8.88 -7.54
C LYS A 249 27.13 -7.45 -7.06
N ARG A 250 27.63 -7.14 -5.85
CA ARG A 250 27.58 -5.79 -5.25
C ARG A 250 28.06 -4.67 -6.18
N ASP A 251 28.99 -4.98 -7.09
CA ASP A 251 29.57 -3.98 -8.00
C ASP A 251 28.51 -3.31 -8.88
N LEU A 252 27.50 -4.07 -9.35
CA LEU A 252 26.38 -3.52 -10.12
C LEU A 252 25.60 -2.47 -9.29
N TYR A 253 25.37 -2.77 -8.02
CA TYR A 253 24.63 -1.90 -7.11
C TYR A 253 25.46 -0.70 -6.63
N ARG A 254 26.79 -0.81 -6.61
CA ARG A 254 27.71 0.32 -6.38
C ARG A 254 27.68 1.30 -7.55
N ILE A 255 27.75 0.82 -8.78
CA ILE A 255 27.65 1.68 -9.97
C ILE A 255 26.35 2.48 -9.93
N SER A 256 25.24 1.84 -9.56
CA SER A 256 23.93 2.50 -9.49
C SER A 256 23.73 3.36 -8.24
N GLY A 257 24.61 3.31 -7.24
CA GLY A 257 24.48 4.01 -5.95
C GLY A 257 23.56 3.33 -4.93
N HIS A 258 22.87 2.27 -5.30
CA HIS A 258 21.96 1.59 -4.39
C HIS A 258 22.66 0.90 -3.22
N TRP A 259 23.93 0.48 -3.40
CA TRP A 259 24.70 -0.12 -2.31
C TRP A 259 24.96 0.86 -1.18
N ASP A 260 25.16 2.13 -1.49
CA ASP A 260 25.48 3.18 -0.52
C ASP A 260 24.23 3.78 0.15
N HIS A 261 23.09 3.79 -0.55
CA HIS A 261 21.87 4.46 -0.09
C HIS A 261 20.74 3.51 0.35
N TYR A 262 20.84 2.21 0.04
CA TYR A 262 19.73 1.27 0.23
C TYR A 262 20.17 -0.11 0.75
N LEU A 263 21.37 -0.24 1.32
CA LEU A 263 21.94 -1.53 1.75
C LEU A 263 21.04 -2.25 2.76
N ASP A 264 20.50 -1.54 3.75
CA ASP A 264 19.62 -2.09 4.78
C ASP A 264 18.31 -2.68 4.21
N GLY A 265 17.86 -2.14 3.08
CA GLY A 265 16.69 -2.63 2.33
C GLY A 265 17.00 -3.79 1.38
N MET A 266 18.20 -4.33 1.35
CA MET A 266 18.62 -5.41 0.45
C MET A 266 18.85 -6.73 1.18
N PHE A 267 18.50 -7.85 0.52
CA PHE A 267 18.91 -9.18 0.94
C PHE A 267 20.31 -9.48 0.37
N VAL A 268 21.31 -9.50 1.24
CA VAL A 268 22.72 -9.67 0.87
C VAL A 268 23.20 -11.08 1.18
N MET A 269 23.96 -11.67 0.26
CA MET A 269 24.58 -12.98 0.38
C MET A 269 26.10 -12.83 0.42
N GLY A 270 26.67 -13.03 1.58
CA GLY A 270 28.07 -12.78 1.90
C GLY A 270 28.23 -11.62 2.88
N ASP A 271 29.47 -11.23 3.15
CA ASP A 271 29.76 -10.08 4.01
C ASP A 271 29.80 -8.79 3.15
N PRO A 272 28.89 -7.83 3.38
CA PRO A 272 28.87 -6.58 2.61
C PRO A 272 30.10 -5.71 2.82
N HIS A 273 30.85 -5.92 3.91
CA HIS A 273 32.04 -5.15 4.29
C HIS A 273 33.34 -5.84 3.95
N ASP A 274 33.35 -7.13 3.58
CA ASP A 274 34.57 -7.85 3.16
C ASP A 274 34.79 -7.66 1.65
N GLU A 275 35.71 -6.74 1.32
CA GLU A 275 36.10 -6.42 -0.07
C GLU A 275 36.90 -7.56 -0.76
N THR A 276 37.40 -8.51 0.01
CA THR A 276 38.23 -9.60 -0.54
C THR A 276 37.41 -10.77 -1.08
N LYS A 277 36.12 -10.83 -0.74
CA LYS A 277 35.21 -11.91 -1.13
C LYS A 277 34.08 -11.44 -2.06
N GLU A 278 33.63 -12.35 -2.88
CA GLU A 278 32.40 -12.11 -3.66
C GLU A 278 31.19 -11.91 -2.72
N CYS A 279 30.41 -10.89 -3.02
CA CYS A 279 29.18 -10.59 -2.33
C CYS A 279 28.08 -10.34 -3.38
N PHE A 280 26.95 -11.01 -3.22
CA PHE A 280 25.80 -10.86 -4.09
C PHE A 280 24.64 -10.24 -3.30
N ALA A 281 23.67 -9.69 -4.00
CA ALA A 281 22.41 -9.31 -3.41
C ALA A 281 21.25 -9.66 -4.34
N LEU A 282 20.09 -9.99 -3.74
CA LEU A 282 18.83 -10.06 -4.48
C LEU A 282 18.44 -8.66 -4.93
N ARG A 283 17.92 -8.56 -6.15
CA ARG A 283 17.59 -7.26 -6.75
C ARG A 283 16.39 -6.59 -6.06
N PRO A 284 16.52 -5.36 -5.55
CA PRO A 284 15.42 -4.55 -5.08
C PRO A 284 14.75 -3.73 -6.20
N MET A 285 15.38 -3.66 -7.39
CA MET A 285 14.93 -2.97 -8.60
C MET A 285 15.53 -3.62 -9.85
N THR A 286 15.00 -3.30 -11.04
CA THR A 286 15.43 -3.88 -12.32
C THR A 286 16.35 -2.97 -13.14
N CYS A 287 16.35 -1.66 -12.87
CA CYS A 287 17.04 -0.64 -13.69
C CYS A 287 18.51 -0.99 -14.03
N PRO A 288 19.41 -1.38 -13.09
CA PRO A 288 20.79 -1.63 -13.42
C PRO A 288 20.99 -2.77 -14.43
N PHE A 289 20.09 -3.75 -14.39
CA PHE A 289 20.11 -4.89 -15.32
C PHE A 289 19.65 -4.49 -16.73
N GLN A 290 18.61 -3.68 -16.86
CA GLN A 290 18.13 -3.21 -18.17
C GLN A 290 19.13 -2.23 -18.82
N TYR A 291 19.92 -1.51 -18.01
CA TYR A 291 21.03 -0.72 -18.56
C TYR A 291 22.08 -1.59 -19.23
N GLN A 292 22.38 -2.79 -18.70
CA GLN A 292 23.25 -3.75 -19.37
C GLN A 292 22.67 -4.27 -20.68
N VAL A 293 21.32 -4.41 -20.77
CA VAL A 293 20.66 -4.74 -22.05
C VAL A 293 20.84 -3.61 -23.07
N TYR A 294 20.77 -2.35 -22.64
CA TYR A 294 21.06 -1.20 -23.51
C TYR A 294 22.51 -1.20 -23.99
N LEU A 295 23.46 -1.41 -23.08
CA LEU A 295 24.90 -1.37 -23.31
C LEU A 295 25.43 -2.56 -24.13
N ASN A 296 24.61 -3.59 -24.38
CA ASN A 296 25.02 -4.78 -25.14
C ASN A 296 25.57 -4.48 -26.55
N ARG A 297 25.21 -3.33 -27.14
CA ARG A 297 25.78 -2.80 -28.39
C ARG A 297 25.71 -1.28 -28.42
N GLN A 298 26.52 -0.66 -29.26
CA GLN A 298 26.43 0.77 -29.55
C GLN A 298 25.07 1.12 -30.16
N ARG A 299 24.51 2.28 -29.76
CA ARG A 299 23.23 2.81 -30.23
C ARG A 299 23.45 4.14 -30.94
N SER A 300 22.58 4.43 -31.91
CA SER A 300 22.48 5.75 -32.55
C SER A 300 21.17 6.45 -32.16
N TYR A 301 21.05 7.73 -32.46
CA TYR A 301 19.82 8.49 -32.29
C TYR A 301 18.58 7.87 -32.96
N ARG A 302 18.79 7.06 -34.01
CA ARG A 302 17.71 6.35 -34.73
C ARG A 302 17.19 5.12 -33.98
N ASP A 303 17.96 4.60 -33.02
CA ASP A 303 17.55 3.48 -32.18
C ASP A 303 16.67 3.92 -31.00
N LEU A 304 16.52 5.23 -30.77
CA LEU A 304 15.79 5.83 -29.63
C LEU A 304 14.44 6.42 -30.08
N PRO A 305 13.40 6.34 -29.25
CA PRO A 305 13.40 5.82 -27.89
C PRO A 305 13.49 4.29 -27.85
N LYS A 306 14.21 3.77 -26.82
CA LYS A 306 14.28 2.34 -26.53
C LYS A 306 13.42 2.04 -25.32
N ARG A 307 12.25 1.47 -25.53
CA ARG A 307 11.30 1.13 -24.47
C ARG A 307 11.54 -0.32 -24.04
N LEU A 308 12.10 -0.54 -22.84
CA LEU A 308 12.32 -1.86 -22.26
C LEU A 308 11.26 -2.13 -21.21
N GLY A 309 10.67 -3.32 -21.19
CA GLY A 309 9.70 -3.75 -20.18
C GLY A 309 10.11 -5.09 -19.56
N GLU A 310 9.74 -5.32 -18.33
CA GLU A 310 9.94 -6.59 -17.63
C GLU A 310 8.86 -6.80 -16.56
N THR A 311 8.27 -7.99 -16.57
CA THR A 311 7.57 -8.51 -15.39
C THR A 311 8.64 -9.06 -14.45
N SER A 312 9.02 -8.24 -13.47
CA SER A 312 10.17 -8.44 -12.59
C SER A 312 9.77 -8.93 -11.22
N THR A 313 10.44 -9.97 -10.71
CA THR A 313 10.41 -10.31 -9.29
C THR A 313 11.49 -9.52 -8.56
N LEU A 314 11.11 -8.82 -7.50
CA LEU A 314 11.98 -7.99 -6.67
C LEU A 314 11.93 -8.45 -5.22
N CYS A 315 13.01 -8.24 -4.48
CA CYS A 315 13.13 -8.58 -3.06
C CYS A 315 13.61 -7.35 -2.28
N ARG A 316 12.87 -6.97 -1.24
CA ARG A 316 13.22 -5.87 -0.33
C ARG A 316 13.15 -6.33 1.11
N ASN A 317 14.18 -6.04 1.87
CA ASN A 317 14.25 -6.37 3.29
C ASN A 317 13.44 -5.35 4.11
N GLU A 318 12.11 -5.42 3.97
CA GLU A 318 11.17 -4.54 4.68
C GLU A 318 11.16 -4.85 6.18
N ASP A 319 11.06 -3.80 6.99
CA ASP A 319 10.94 -3.94 8.44
C ASP A 319 9.61 -4.60 8.85
N SER A 320 9.65 -5.33 9.97
CA SER A 320 8.48 -6.09 10.43
C SER A 320 7.24 -5.23 10.68
N GLY A 321 7.42 -3.98 11.12
CA GLY A 321 6.33 -3.04 11.39
C GLY A 321 5.69 -2.42 10.15
N GLU A 322 6.34 -2.52 8.99
CA GLU A 322 5.86 -1.93 7.74
C GLU A 322 5.09 -2.91 6.85
N MET A 323 5.28 -4.21 7.07
CA MET A 323 4.63 -5.25 6.28
C MET A 323 3.12 -5.30 6.52
N HIS A 324 2.34 -5.39 5.43
CA HIS A 324 0.89 -5.40 5.51
C HIS A 324 0.26 -6.26 4.40
N GLY A 325 -0.13 -7.48 4.73
CA GLY A 325 -0.81 -8.41 3.82
C GLY A 325 -0.08 -8.58 2.49
N LEU A 326 -0.78 -8.29 1.38
CA LEU A 326 -0.19 -8.22 0.04
C LEU A 326 0.24 -6.81 -0.37
N ILE A 327 -0.09 -5.77 0.42
CA ILE A 327 0.20 -4.37 0.08
C ILE A 327 1.69 -4.07 0.22
N ARG A 328 2.34 -4.58 1.29
CA ARG A 328 3.78 -4.41 1.50
C ARG A 328 4.41 -5.73 1.94
N VAL A 329 5.22 -6.27 1.08
CA VAL A 329 5.80 -7.62 1.16
C VAL A 329 7.29 -7.59 0.86
N ARG A 330 8.02 -8.62 1.27
CA ARG A 330 9.48 -8.74 1.04
C ARG A 330 9.83 -9.26 -0.33
N GLN A 331 8.94 -10.03 -0.96
CA GLN A 331 9.09 -10.48 -2.35
C GLN A 331 7.81 -10.14 -3.10
N PHE A 332 7.93 -9.50 -4.26
CA PHE A 332 6.81 -9.08 -5.08
C PHE A 332 7.16 -9.09 -6.57
N THR A 333 6.14 -9.08 -7.39
CA THR A 333 6.26 -9.00 -8.86
C THR A 333 5.72 -7.66 -9.35
N ILE A 334 6.46 -6.99 -10.22
CA ILE A 334 6.13 -5.64 -10.69
C ILE A 334 6.19 -5.55 -12.21
N SER A 335 5.28 -4.76 -12.81
CA SER A 335 5.34 -4.36 -14.21
C SER A 335 6.27 -3.15 -14.35
N GLU A 336 7.55 -3.39 -14.51
CA GLU A 336 8.58 -2.34 -14.55
C GLU A 336 9.13 -2.14 -15.96
N GLY A 337 9.54 -0.94 -16.28
CA GLY A 337 10.20 -0.65 -17.54
C GLY A 337 11.01 0.63 -17.51
N HIS A 338 12.01 0.65 -18.39
CA HIS A 338 12.93 1.76 -18.55
C HIS A 338 12.98 2.19 -20.01
N LEU A 339 12.71 3.47 -20.24
CA LEU A 339 12.79 4.07 -21.57
C LEU A 339 14.08 4.85 -21.65
N VAL A 340 14.96 4.47 -22.54
CA VAL A 340 16.17 5.21 -22.87
C VAL A 340 15.87 6.07 -24.09
N LEU A 341 16.05 7.39 -23.97
CA LEU A 341 15.54 8.34 -24.96
C LEU A 341 16.43 9.58 -25.11
N ARG A 342 16.25 10.31 -26.21
CA ARG A 342 16.86 11.62 -26.38
C ARG A 342 16.11 12.67 -25.59
N PRO A 343 16.76 13.78 -25.21
CA PRO A 343 16.08 14.89 -24.49
C PRO A 343 14.82 15.41 -25.20
N ASP A 344 14.83 15.52 -26.52
CA ASP A 344 13.71 15.98 -27.34
C ASP A 344 12.49 15.01 -27.37
N GLN A 345 12.66 13.79 -26.92
CA GLN A 345 11.59 12.77 -26.83
C GLN A 345 10.93 12.68 -25.45
N LEU A 346 11.45 13.41 -24.46
CA LEU A 346 11.08 13.24 -23.04
C LEU A 346 9.60 13.48 -22.79
N GLU A 347 9.03 14.56 -23.31
CA GLU A 347 7.63 14.92 -23.09
C GLU A 347 6.68 13.89 -23.71
N GLU A 348 6.91 13.48 -24.97
CA GLU A 348 6.07 12.50 -25.66
C GLU A 348 6.12 11.13 -24.95
N GLU A 349 7.30 10.67 -24.55
CA GLU A 349 7.47 9.39 -23.88
C GLU A 349 6.89 9.40 -22.46
N PHE A 350 7.05 10.51 -21.74
CA PHE A 350 6.42 10.67 -20.42
C PHE A 350 4.89 10.65 -20.51
N LYS A 351 4.33 11.36 -21.49
CA LYS A 351 2.90 11.33 -21.80
C LYS A 351 2.43 9.90 -22.08
N GLY A 352 3.17 9.18 -22.94
CA GLY A 352 2.87 7.78 -23.26
C GLY A 352 2.87 6.86 -22.03
N CYS A 353 3.80 7.05 -21.09
CA CYS A 353 3.83 6.33 -19.80
C CYS A 353 2.61 6.67 -18.93
N LEU A 354 2.25 7.94 -18.83
CA LEU A 354 1.09 8.39 -18.05
C LEU A 354 -0.24 7.86 -18.63
N GLU A 355 -0.40 7.93 -19.94
CA GLU A 355 -1.57 7.37 -20.63
C GLU A 355 -1.69 5.85 -20.44
N LEU A 356 -0.56 5.15 -20.46
CA LEU A 356 -0.51 3.70 -20.22
C LEU A 356 -0.96 3.38 -18.79
N ALA A 357 -0.45 4.08 -17.79
CA ALA A 357 -0.84 3.92 -16.38
C ALA A 357 -2.35 4.23 -16.18
N LYS A 358 -2.83 5.35 -16.72
CA LYS A 358 -4.25 5.71 -16.66
C LYS A 358 -5.15 4.67 -17.32
N TYR A 359 -4.73 4.12 -18.46
CA TYR A 359 -5.46 3.04 -19.15
C TYR A 359 -5.62 1.81 -18.26
N PHE A 360 -4.54 1.33 -17.63
CA PHE A 360 -4.61 0.17 -16.76
C PHE A 360 -5.48 0.44 -15.53
N LEU A 361 -5.26 1.55 -14.84
CA LEU A 361 -6.02 1.90 -13.64
C LEU A 361 -7.52 2.11 -13.93
N SER A 362 -7.85 2.71 -15.09
CA SER A 362 -9.25 2.86 -15.53
C SER A 362 -9.89 1.51 -15.82
N THR A 363 -9.18 0.62 -16.51
CA THR A 363 -9.71 -0.70 -16.89
C THR A 363 -10.00 -1.57 -15.66
N VAL A 364 -9.12 -1.52 -14.66
CA VAL A 364 -9.35 -2.24 -13.39
C VAL A 364 -10.27 -1.49 -12.42
N GLY A 365 -10.80 -0.31 -12.78
CA GLY A 365 -11.79 0.43 -11.99
C GLY A 365 -11.23 1.24 -10.83
N MET A 366 -9.92 1.55 -10.83
CA MET A 366 -9.26 2.21 -9.69
C MET A 366 -8.93 3.69 -9.93
N LEU A 367 -8.91 4.16 -11.20
CA LEU A 367 -8.42 5.50 -11.57
C LEU A 367 -9.15 6.64 -10.84
N ASP A 368 -10.48 6.53 -10.66
CA ASP A 368 -11.31 7.58 -10.04
C ASP A 368 -10.97 7.85 -8.56
N LYS A 369 -10.26 6.92 -7.91
CA LYS A 369 -9.80 7.02 -6.52
C LYS A 369 -8.32 7.35 -6.42
N CYS A 370 -7.67 7.63 -7.56
CA CYS A 370 -6.26 7.98 -7.59
C CYS A 370 -6.07 9.48 -7.48
N THR A 371 -5.01 9.88 -6.77
CA THR A 371 -4.45 11.23 -6.73
C THR A 371 -3.04 11.21 -7.32
N PHE A 372 -2.57 12.36 -7.78
CA PHE A 372 -1.25 12.48 -8.38
C PHE A 372 -0.37 13.33 -7.47
N ARG A 373 0.85 12.86 -7.19
CA ARG A 373 1.82 13.56 -6.35
C ARG A 373 3.12 13.77 -7.10
N PHE A 374 3.51 15.03 -7.26
CA PHE A 374 4.81 15.39 -7.77
C PHE A 374 5.82 15.41 -6.63
N SER A 375 6.58 14.34 -6.51
CA SER A 375 7.57 14.14 -5.46
C SER A 375 8.90 14.80 -5.84
N GLN A 376 9.29 15.79 -5.07
CA GLN A 376 10.45 16.65 -5.27
C GLN A 376 11.53 16.38 -4.22
N TRP A 377 12.76 16.80 -4.51
CA TRP A 377 13.84 16.75 -3.56
C TRP A 377 13.74 17.89 -2.52
N ASP A 378 14.43 17.70 -1.40
CA ASP A 378 14.67 18.77 -0.43
C ASP A 378 16.19 19.09 -0.41
N PRO A 379 16.62 20.28 -0.89
CA PRO A 379 18.03 20.67 -0.83
C PRO A 379 18.57 20.84 0.59
N ALA A 380 17.68 20.94 1.59
CA ALA A 380 18.03 21.08 2.98
C ALA A 380 18.07 19.72 3.75
N ASN A 381 17.83 18.59 3.05
CA ASN A 381 17.84 17.28 3.68
C ASN A 381 19.21 16.98 4.32
N PRO A 382 19.29 16.77 5.66
CA PRO A 382 20.55 16.60 6.38
C PRO A 382 21.23 15.24 6.12
N ASN A 383 20.50 14.27 5.56
CA ASN A 383 20.95 12.88 5.44
C ASN A 383 21.70 12.60 4.12
N ASN A 384 21.98 13.64 3.32
CA ASN A 384 22.64 13.51 2.01
C ASN A 384 22.00 12.43 1.11
N LYS A 385 20.66 12.37 1.14
CA LYS A 385 19.84 11.36 0.46
C LYS A 385 19.98 11.42 -1.08
N TYR A 386 20.27 12.60 -1.61
CA TYR A 386 20.14 12.90 -3.03
C TYR A 386 21.49 12.97 -3.73
N GLU A 387 21.56 12.40 -4.91
CA GLU A 387 22.73 12.39 -5.79
C GLU A 387 22.66 13.48 -6.85
N GLY A 388 23.83 13.93 -7.37
CA GLY A 388 23.89 14.94 -8.40
C GLY A 388 24.04 16.37 -7.85
N THR A 389 24.00 17.35 -8.76
CA THR A 389 24.14 18.77 -8.42
C THR A 389 22.77 19.46 -8.30
N LYS A 390 22.76 20.60 -7.60
CA LYS A 390 21.56 21.43 -7.48
C LYS A 390 20.97 21.80 -8.85
N GLU A 391 21.83 22.14 -9.80
CA GLU A 391 21.45 22.54 -11.16
C GLU A 391 20.75 21.40 -11.91
N GLN A 392 21.22 20.15 -11.73
CA GLN A 392 20.61 18.97 -12.33
C GLN A 392 19.22 18.73 -11.74
N TRP A 393 19.07 18.88 -10.43
CA TRP A 393 17.78 18.73 -9.75
C TRP A 393 16.78 19.83 -10.14
N ASP A 394 17.23 21.08 -10.12
CA ASP A 394 16.39 22.22 -10.52
C ASP A 394 15.89 22.04 -11.97
N GLU A 395 16.74 21.60 -12.89
CA GLU A 395 16.36 21.34 -14.28
C GLU A 395 15.41 20.13 -14.40
N ALA A 396 15.69 19.01 -13.74
CA ALA A 396 14.84 17.84 -13.79
C ALA A 396 13.43 18.12 -13.26
N GLN A 397 13.32 18.87 -12.14
CA GLN A 397 12.05 19.25 -11.55
C GLN A 397 11.31 20.28 -12.42
N ARG A 398 12.04 21.26 -12.98
CA ARG A 398 11.46 22.24 -13.91
C ARG A 398 10.84 21.54 -15.14
N VAL A 399 11.59 20.62 -15.75
CA VAL A 399 11.13 19.87 -16.92
C VAL A 399 9.92 19.00 -16.58
N MET A 400 9.97 18.25 -15.48
CA MET A 400 8.81 17.44 -15.06
C MET A 400 7.59 18.30 -14.75
N GLY A 401 7.76 19.41 -14.03
CA GLY A 401 6.67 20.36 -13.74
C GLY A 401 6.03 20.89 -15.01
N GLN A 402 6.86 21.33 -15.97
CA GLN A 402 6.37 21.80 -17.27
C GLN A 402 5.54 20.72 -18.01
N ILE A 403 6.05 19.49 -18.07
CA ILE A 403 5.33 18.37 -18.70
C ILE A 403 3.98 18.11 -18.02
N LEU A 404 3.94 18.12 -16.67
CA LEU A 404 2.70 17.89 -15.93
C LEU A 404 1.68 19.02 -16.16
N ASP A 405 2.14 20.28 -16.23
CA ASP A 405 1.30 21.44 -16.51
C ASP A 405 0.78 21.40 -17.96
N ASP A 406 1.63 21.08 -18.94
CA ASP A 406 1.25 20.96 -20.36
C ASP A 406 0.24 19.81 -20.59
N LEU A 407 0.28 18.76 -19.77
CA LEU A 407 -0.67 17.66 -19.79
C LEU A 407 -1.92 17.87 -18.92
N ASP A 408 -2.08 19.07 -18.33
CA ASP A 408 -3.19 19.43 -17.41
C ASP A 408 -3.38 18.38 -16.27
N VAL A 409 -2.28 17.90 -15.71
CA VAL A 409 -2.30 16.96 -14.59
C VAL A 409 -2.47 17.74 -13.29
N LYS A 410 -3.57 17.54 -12.58
CA LYS A 410 -3.75 18.07 -11.23
C LYS A 410 -2.96 17.23 -10.24
N TYR A 411 -1.97 17.84 -9.58
CA TYR A 411 -1.09 17.15 -8.64
C TYR A 411 -0.90 17.94 -7.35
N GLU A 412 -0.52 17.22 -6.30
CA GLU A 412 0.01 17.78 -5.06
C GLU A 412 1.54 17.66 -5.07
N VAL A 413 2.23 18.62 -4.45
CA VAL A 413 3.69 18.59 -4.32
C VAL A 413 4.08 17.92 -3.01
N GLY A 414 4.93 16.89 -3.09
CA GLY A 414 5.57 16.22 -1.95
C GLY A 414 7.07 16.58 -1.90
N ILE A 415 7.47 17.35 -0.88
CA ILE A 415 8.88 17.71 -0.67
C ILE A 415 9.58 16.61 0.10
N ASP A 416 10.85 16.31 -0.24
CA ASP A 416 11.67 15.22 0.30
C ASP A 416 11.17 13.80 -0.01
N GLU A 417 10.29 13.69 -1.03
CA GLU A 417 9.71 12.42 -1.45
C GLU A 417 10.31 11.85 -2.74
N ALA A 418 11.20 12.60 -3.40
CA ALA A 418 11.86 12.15 -4.64
C ALA A 418 12.75 10.90 -4.42
N ALA A 419 13.03 10.19 -5.52
CA ALA A 419 14.09 9.18 -5.52
C ALA A 419 15.46 9.86 -5.41
N PHE A 420 16.49 9.14 -4.97
CA PHE A 420 17.82 9.74 -4.79
C PHE A 420 18.45 10.23 -6.11
N TYR A 421 17.95 9.78 -7.25
CA TYR A 421 18.44 10.06 -8.61
C TYR A 421 17.52 10.92 -9.48
N GLY A 422 16.34 11.29 -9.01
CA GLY A 422 15.45 12.15 -9.79
C GLY A 422 14.04 12.33 -9.21
N PRO A 423 13.33 13.36 -9.73
CA PRO A 423 11.94 13.62 -9.35
C PRO A 423 11.00 12.55 -9.91
N LYS A 424 9.82 12.41 -9.30
CA LYS A 424 8.86 11.41 -9.71
C LYS A 424 7.41 11.89 -9.61
N LEU A 425 6.59 11.37 -10.51
CA LEU A 425 5.14 11.42 -10.41
C LEU A 425 4.66 10.11 -9.79
N ASP A 426 4.12 10.19 -8.58
CA ASP A 426 3.49 9.08 -7.90
C ASP A 426 1.97 9.13 -8.09
N ILE A 427 1.38 8.04 -8.60
CA ILE A 427 -0.06 7.86 -8.65
C ILE A 427 -0.45 7.11 -7.38
N GLN A 428 -1.08 7.84 -6.47
CA GLN A 428 -1.51 7.37 -5.17
C GLN A 428 -2.93 6.79 -5.26
N TYR A 429 -3.17 5.69 -4.58
CA TYR A 429 -4.50 5.11 -4.45
C TYR A 429 -4.96 5.15 -2.99
N LYS A 430 -6.17 5.62 -2.77
CA LYS A 430 -6.76 5.67 -1.45
C LYS A 430 -7.51 4.37 -1.15
N ASN A 431 -6.98 3.58 -0.23
CA ASN A 431 -7.55 2.29 0.14
C ASN A 431 -8.87 2.44 0.95
N VAL A 432 -9.52 1.32 1.25
CA VAL A 432 -10.80 1.30 1.98
C VAL A 432 -10.73 1.90 3.39
N PHE A 433 -9.54 1.97 3.99
CA PHE A 433 -9.29 2.61 5.28
C PHE A 433 -8.95 4.11 5.16
N GLY A 434 -8.94 4.64 3.94
CA GLY A 434 -8.62 6.04 3.66
C GLY A 434 -7.13 6.37 3.63
N LYS A 435 -6.24 5.37 3.74
CA LYS A 435 -4.79 5.55 3.61
C LYS A 435 -4.42 5.60 2.13
N GLU A 436 -3.53 6.51 1.77
CA GLU A 436 -2.95 6.61 0.44
C GLU A 436 -1.66 5.81 0.36
N ASP A 437 -1.55 4.99 -0.68
CA ASP A 437 -0.34 4.23 -1.00
C ASP A 437 -0.02 4.41 -2.49
N THR A 438 1.27 4.50 -2.83
CA THR A 438 1.71 4.60 -4.23
C THR A 438 1.46 3.29 -4.98
N LEU A 439 0.70 3.36 -6.07
CA LEU A 439 0.48 2.23 -6.98
C LEU A 439 1.46 2.24 -8.14
N VAL A 440 1.55 3.38 -8.83
CA VAL A 440 2.32 3.57 -10.05
C VAL A 440 3.25 4.75 -9.86
N THR A 441 4.47 4.62 -10.35
CA THR A 441 5.46 5.69 -10.34
C THR A 441 6.04 5.88 -11.74
N ILE A 442 6.23 7.15 -12.15
CA ILE A 442 6.93 7.54 -13.35
C ILE A 442 8.02 8.54 -12.93
N GLN A 443 9.29 8.23 -13.23
CA GLN A 443 10.45 9.01 -12.77
C GLN A 443 11.28 9.46 -13.96
N ILE A 444 11.82 10.66 -13.88
CA ILE A 444 12.81 11.16 -14.83
C ILE A 444 14.19 11.04 -14.18
N ASP A 445 15.11 10.38 -14.87
CA ASP A 445 16.47 10.15 -14.43
C ASP A 445 17.45 10.74 -15.45
N MET A 446 18.22 11.73 -15.01
CA MET A 446 19.24 12.40 -15.79
C MET A 446 20.66 12.05 -15.32
N LEU A 447 20.81 11.14 -14.34
CA LEU A 447 22.08 10.84 -13.64
C LEU A 447 22.64 9.47 -13.94
N LEU A 448 21.82 8.43 -13.88
CA LEU A 448 22.32 7.05 -13.92
C LEU A 448 22.88 6.66 -15.30
N ALA A 449 22.41 7.27 -16.38
CA ALA A 449 23.00 7.06 -17.71
C ALA A 449 24.50 7.35 -17.73
N GLN A 450 24.93 8.45 -17.10
CA GLN A 450 26.34 8.82 -17.01
C GLN A 450 27.14 7.84 -16.16
N ARG A 451 26.60 7.40 -15.01
CA ARG A 451 27.25 6.45 -14.11
C ARG A 451 27.53 5.10 -14.76
N PHE A 452 26.59 4.64 -15.60
CA PHE A 452 26.71 3.39 -16.36
C PHE A 452 27.49 3.56 -17.67
N GLY A 453 27.96 4.77 -18.00
CA GLY A 453 28.64 5.04 -19.25
C GLY A 453 27.75 4.85 -20.48
N MET A 454 26.44 5.04 -20.32
CA MET A 454 25.47 4.96 -21.41
C MET A 454 25.61 6.18 -22.32
N TYR A 455 25.56 5.95 -23.62
CA TYR A 455 25.55 7.03 -24.62
C TYR A 455 24.86 6.52 -25.91
N TYR A 456 24.46 7.43 -26.75
CA TYR A 456 24.11 7.17 -28.13
C TYR A 456 24.95 8.06 -29.06
N ILE A 457 25.04 7.66 -30.33
CA ILE A 457 25.67 8.51 -31.36
C ILE A 457 24.60 9.41 -31.95
N ASP A 458 24.80 10.72 -31.88
CA ASP A 458 23.89 11.72 -32.41
C ASP A 458 23.98 11.86 -33.94
N GLU A 459 23.26 12.84 -34.51
CA GLU A 459 23.22 13.10 -35.94
C GLU A 459 24.57 13.59 -36.50
N ASN A 460 25.42 14.14 -35.66
CA ASN A 460 26.73 14.67 -36.02
C ASN A 460 27.84 13.60 -35.84
N GLY A 461 27.50 12.42 -35.37
CA GLY A 461 28.46 11.35 -35.07
C GLY A 461 29.12 11.46 -33.70
N GLU A 462 28.65 12.35 -32.84
CA GLU A 462 29.18 12.59 -31.50
C GLU A 462 28.46 11.77 -30.45
N LYS A 463 29.13 11.53 -29.31
CA LYS A 463 28.52 10.86 -28.16
C LYS A 463 27.61 11.82 -27.39
N ALA A 464 26.34 11.45 -27.21
CA ALA A 464 25.38 12.18 -26.42
C ALA A 464 24.81 11.32 -25.29
N LEU A 465 24.51 11.94 -24.14
CA LEU A 465 23.90 11.27 -22.99
C LEU A 465 22.39 11.11 -23.22
N PRO A 466 21.83 9.90 -23.04
CA PRO A 466 20.39 9.73 -23.04
C PRO A 466 19.79 10.14 -21.70
N TYR A 467 18.50 10.48 -21.71
CA TYR A 467 17.65 10.52 -20.52
C TYR A 467 16.98 9.17 -20.33
N ILE A 468 16.55 8.89 -19.10
CA ILE A 468 15.87 7.64 -18.76
C ILE A 468 14.54 7.98 -18.07
N ILE A 469 13.47 7.30 -18.50
CA ILE A 469 12.21 7.27 -17.74
C ILE A 469 12.12 5.89 -17.09
N HIS A 470 12.01 5.85 -15.77
CA HIS A 470 11.58 4.68 -15.01
C HIS A 470 10.06 4.72 -14.89
N ARG A 471 9.40 3.63 -15.19
CA ARG A 471 7.96 3.58 -15.07
C ARG A 471 7.47 2.21 -14.59
N THR A 472 6.32 2.19 -13.96
CA THR A 472 5.51 1.00 -13.79
C THR A 472 4.20 1.17 -14.56
N SER A 473 3.62 0.07 -15.07
CA SER A 473 2.36 0.11 -15.81
C SER A 473 1.15 -0.06 -14.89
N LEU A 474 1.12 -1.14 -14.13
CA LEU A 474 0.09 -1.46 -13.13
C LEU A 474 0.68 -1.53 -11.71
N GLY A 475 1.97 -1.27 -11.56
CA GLY A 475 2.70 -1.36 -10.32
C GLY A 475 2.99 -2.81 -9.89
N CYS A 476 3.01 -3.01 -8.57
CA CYS A 476 3.21 -4.33 -7.96
C CYS A 476 1.90 -5.14 -8.03
N TYR A 477 1.97 -6.33 -8.61
CA TYR A 477 0.78 -7.19 -8.83
C TYR A 477 0.16 -7.67 -7.52
N GLU A 478 0.94 -7.99 -6.51
CA GLU A 478 0.46 -8.40 -5.20
C GLU A 478 -0.33 -7.27 -4.53
N ARG A 479 0.21 -6.05 -4.55
CA ARG A 479 -0.46 -4.84 -4.04
C ARG A 479 -1.73 -4.53 -4.83
N THR A 480 -1.68 -4.63 -6.13
CA THR A 480 -2.84 -4.43 -7.00
C THR A 480 -3.93 -5.46 -6.72
N LEU A 481 -3.57 -6.74 -6.53
CA LEU A 481 -4.53 -7.78 -6.13
C LEU A 481 -5.18 -7.46 -4.78
N ALA A 482 -4.42 -6.99 -3.78
CA ALA A 482 -4.97 -6.56 -2.50
C ALA A 482 -6.06 -5.49 -2.68
N TYR A 483 -5.75 -4.45 -3.44
CA TYR A 483 -6.70 -3.37 -3.69
C TYR A 483 -7.89 -3.79 -4.54
N LEU A 484 -7.72 -4.70 -5.50
CA LEU A 484 -8.84 -5.27 -6.25
C LEU A 484 -9.77 -6.09 -5.35
N ILE A 485 -9.22 -6.87 -4.42
CA ILE A 485 -10.03 -7.60 -3.41
C ILE A 485 -10.83 -6.60 -2.57
N GLU A 486 -10.21 -5.51 -2.12
CA GLU A 486 -10.88 -4.47 -1.32
C GLU A 486 -11.92 -3.70 -2.15
N GLU A 487 -11.57 -3.28 -3.38
CA GLU A 487 -12.44 -2.49 -4.26
C GLU A 487 -13.74 -3.23 -4.58
N TYR A 488 -13.60 -4.50 -4.95
CA TYR A 488 -14.71 -5.35 -5.36
C TYR A 488 -15.29 -6.22 -4.24
N ALA A 489 -14.85 -6.03 -2.99
CA ALA A 489 -15.22 -6.88 -1.84
C ALA A 489 -15.09 -8.39 -2.17
N GLY A 490 -14.02 -8.75 -2.87
CA GLY A 490 -13.72 -10.10 -3.35
C GLY A 490 -14.47 -10.52 -4.63
N ALA A 491 -15.47 -9.77 -5.06
CA ALA A 491 -16.28 -10.08 -6.25
C ALA A 491 -15.63 -9.52 -7.53
N LEU A 492 -14.46 -10.01 -7.91
CA LEU A 492 -13.69 -9.52 -9.06
C LEU A 492 -14.51 -9.53 -10.35
N PRO A 493 -14.33 -8.55 -11.26
CA PRO A 493 -14.93 -8.55 -12.60
C PRO A 493 -14.69 -9.86 -13.35
N THR A 494 -15.67 -10.28 -14.13
CA THR A 494 -15.67 -11.59 -14.82
C THR A 494 -14.41 -11.87 -15.62
N TRP A 495 -13.86 -10.85 -16.32
CA TRP A 495 -12.66 -11.04 -17.14
C TRP A 495 -11.41 -11.41 -16.34
N MET A 496 -11.29 -10.94 -15.07
CA MET A 496 -10.16 -11.25 -14.18
C MET A 496 -10.50 -12.28 -13.10
N ALA A 497 -11.74 -12.72 -12.97
CA ALA A 497 -12.14 -13.73 -11.99
C ALA A 497 -11.39 -15.05 -12.23
N PRO A 498 -10.87 -15.72 -11.20
CA PRO A 498 -10.15 -16.99 -11.33
C PRO A 498 -11.04 -18.11 -11.90
N GLU A 499 -12.30 -18.10 -11.56
CA GLU A 499 -13.39 -18.91 -12.11
C GLU A 499 -14.46 -17.94 -12.63
N GLN A 500 -14.93 -18.15 -13.87
CA GLN A 500 -15.92 -17.26 -14.51
C GLN A 500 -17.33 -17.85 -14.45
N VAL A 501 -17.40 -19.17 -14.60
CA VAL A 501 -18.66 -19.90 -14.70
C VAL A 501 -18.59 -21.17 -13.85
N ARG A 502 -19.62 -21.43 -13.07
CA ARG A 502 -19.84 -22.69 -12.38
C ARG A 502 -21.14 -23.32 -12.84
N PHE A 503 -21.06 -24.51 -13.44
CA PHE A 503 -22.24 -25.29 -13.75
C PHE A 503 -22.73 -26.00 -12.50
N LEU A 504 -24.05 -25.96 -12.30
CA LEU A 504 -24.74 -26.50 -11.13
C LEU A 504 -25.81 -27.51 -11.59
N PRO A 505 -25.47 -28.80 -11.78
CA PRO A 505 -26.44 -29.82 -12.12
C PRO A 505 -27.45 -29.98 -10.97
N VAL A 506 -28.77 -29.95 -11.31
CA VAL A 506 -29.86 -30.13 -10.34
C VAL A 506 -29.93 -31.57 -9.88
N THR A 507 -29.67 -32.51 -10.79
CA THR A 507 -29.61 -33.94 -10.52
C THR A 507 -28.38 -34.55 -11.19
N ASP A 508 -27.97 -35.74 -10.78
CA ASP A 508 -26.83 -36.46 -11.36
C ASP A 508 -27.00 -36.74 -12.87
N ARG A 509 -28.23 -36.79 -13.38
CA ARG A 509 -28.54 -36.96 -14.80
C ARG A 509 -28.04 -35.78 -15.64
N ALA A 510 -27.99 -34.56 -15.06
CA ALA A 510 -27.50 -33.38 -15.74
C ALA A 510 -25.96 -33.25 -15.71
N ALA A 511 -25.25 -34.14 -15.01
CA ALA A 511 -23.81 -34.02 -14.83
C ALA A 511 -23.03 -34.09 -16.16
N ASP A 512 -23.36 -35.04 -17.02
CA ASP A 512 -22.69 -35.19 -18.34
C ASP A 512 -22.97 -33.98 -19.25
N TYR A 513 -24.22 -33.49 -19.26
CA TYR A 513 -24.58 -32.28 -20.02
C TYR A 513 -23.80 -31.05 -19.54
N CYS A 514 -23.67 -30.88 -18.21
CA CYS A 514 -22.85 -29.81 -17.62
C CYS A 514 -21.37 -29.96 -17.97
N ALA A 515 -20.86 -31.21 -17.97
CA ALA A 515 -19.45 -31.47 -18.31
C ALA A 515 -19.15 -31.14 -19.78
N ASP A 516 -20.05 -31.47 -20.69
CA ASP A 516 -19.87 -31.17 -22.11
C ASP A 516 -20.00 -29.66 -22.40
N ALA A 517 -20.95 -28.98 -21.74
CA ALA A 517 -21.09 -27.53 -21.82
C ALA A 517 -19.85 -26.81 -21.26
N ALA A 518 -19.31 -27.28 -20.12
CA ALA A 518 -18.10 -26.74 -19.52
C ALA A 518 -16.90 -26.88 -20.47
N LYS A 519 -16.67 -28.08 -21.04
CA LYS A 519 -15.61 -28.31 -22.03
C LYS A 519 -15.72 -27.41 -23.25
N ALA A 520 -16.94 -27.15 -23.73
CA ALA A 520 -17.17 -26.27 -24.87
C ALA A 520 -16.75 -24.84 -24.59
N LEU A 521 -17.00 -24.32 -23.36
CA LEU A 521 -16.55 -23.01 -22.91
C LEU A 521 -15.03 -22.99 -22.64
N GLU A 522 -14.48 -24.03 -22.01
CA GLU A 522 -13.03 -24.15 -21.78
C GLU A 522 -12.23 -24.14 -23.09
N ALA A 523 -12.73 -24.84 -24.13
CA ALA A 523 -12.12 -24.83 -25.45
C ALA A 523 -12.06 -23.43 -26.08
N GLN A 524 -12.92 -22.52 -25.63
CA GLN A 524 -12.94 -21.12 -26.04
C GLN A 524 -12.15 -20.19 -25.10
N GLY A 525 -11.47 -20.76 -24.08
CA GLY A 525 -10.59 -20.04 -23.15
C GLY A 525 -11.27 -19.50 -21.91
N PHE A 526 -12.54 -19.85 -21.66
CA PHE A 526 -13.20 -19.49 -20.40
C PHE A 526 -12.73 -20.41 -19.25
N ARG A 527 -12.85 -19.91 -18.01
CA ARG A 527 -12.50 -20.63 -16.77
C ARG A 527 -13.79 -21.15 -16.15
N VAL A 528 -13.97 -22.44 -16.23
CA VAL A 528 -15.26 -23.08 -15.90
C VAL A 528 -15.05 -24.20 -14.91
N GLU A 529 -15.96 -24.36 -13.98
CA GLU A 529 -16.03 -25.51 -13.08
C GLU A 529 -17.43 -26.13 -13.09
N VAL A 530 -17.54 -27.39 -12.67
CA VAL A 530 -18.82 -28.10 -12.50
C VAL A 530 -18.91 -28.59 -11.07
N ASP A 531 -19.98 -28.24 -10.36
CA ASP A 531 -20.23 -28.68 -8.99
C ASP A 531 -20.92 -30.06 -8.97
N TYR A 532 -20.12 -31.12 -8.94
CA TYR A 532 -20.60 -32.51 -8.89
C TYR A 532 -21.05 -32.96 -7.49
N ARG A 533 -21.01 -32.09 -6.47
CA ARG A 533 -21.41 -32.49 -5.12
C ARG A 533 -22.88 -32.88 -5.08
N ASN A 534 -23.19 -33.94 -4.32
CA ASN A 534 -24.58 -34.35 -4.07
C ASN A 534 -25.22 -33.43 -3.02
N GLU A 535 -25.58 -32.21 -3.42
CA GLU A 535 -26.16 -31.17 -2.58
C GLU A 535 -27.39 -30.56 -3.23
N LYS A 536 -28.30 -30.01 -2.41
CA LYS A 536 -29.46 -29.28 -2.92
C LYS A 536 -29.04 -28.08 -3.74
N ILE A 537 -29.71 -27.83 -4.89
CA ILE A 537 -29.37 -26.73 -5.80
C ILE A 537 -29.28 -25.37 -5.11
N GLY A 538 -30.18 -25.08 -4.15
CA GLY A 538 -30.13 -23.83 -3.37
C GLY A 538 -28.83 -23.67 -2.55
N LYS A 539 -28.24 -24.79 -2.06
CA LYS A 539 -26.96 -24.76 -1.38
C LYS A 539 -25.81 -24.54 -2.35
N LYS A 540 -25.80 -25.23 -3.51
CA LYS A 540 -24.80 -25.03 -4.56
C LYS A 540 -24.76 -23.56 -5.04
N ILE A 541 -25.94 -22.96 -5.27
CA ILE A 541 -26.05 -21.52 -5.64
C ILE A 541 -25.49 -20.63 -4.53
N ARG A 542 -25.86 -20.89 -3.27
CA ARG A 542 -25.39 -20.10 -2.12
C ARG A 542 -23.87 -20.19 -1.97
N ASP A 543 -23.32 -21.38 -2.07
CA ASP A 543 -21.87 -21.61 -1.94
C ASP A 543 -21.13 -20.85 -3.05
N ALA A 544 -21.56 -20.96 -4.30
CA ALA A 544 -20.97 -20.23 -5.43
C ALA A 544 -21.08 -18.70 -5.27
N GLN A 545 -22.19 -18.19 -4.72
CA GLN A 545 -22.33 -16.77 -4.40
C GLN A 545 -21.37 -16.31 -3.30
N VAL A 546 -21.18 -17.11 -2.25
CA VAL A 546 -20.23 -16.84 -1.17
C VAL A 546 -18.80 -16.81 -1.72
N GLU A 547 -18.45 -17.74 -2.60
CA GLU A 547 -17.17 -17.80 -3.30
C GLU A 547 -17.01 -16.74 -4.41
N LYS A 548 -18.03 -15.89 -4.63
CA LYS A 548 -18.02 -14.77 -5.58
C LYS A 548 -17.89 -15.18 -7.05
N VAL A 549 -18.34 -16.38 -7.40
CA VAL A 549 -18.36 -16.84 -8.80
C VAL A 549 -19.28 -15.91 -9.63
N PRO A 550 -18.81 -15.35 -10.78
CA PRO A 550 -19.60 -14.41 -11.58
C PRO A 550 -20.90 -15.01 -12.13
N TYR A 551 -20.80 -16.18 -12.75
CA TYR A 551 -21.95 -16.84 -13.35
C TYR A 551 -22.14 -18.26 -12.79
N MET A 552 -23.34 -18.52 -12.29
CA MET A 552 -23.81 -19.83 -11.87
C MET A 552 -24.81 -20.34 -12.90
N VAL A 553 -24.53 -21.46 -13.53
CA VAL A 553 -25.38 -22.03 -14.60
C VAL A 553 -26.11 -23.24 -14.05
N VAL A 554 -27.37 -23.06 -13.76
CA VAL A 554 -28.25 -24.14 -13.30
C VAL A 554 -28.70 -24.96 -14.51
N VAL A 555 -28.62 -26.29 -14.41
CA VAL A 555 -29.07 -27.21 -15.47
C VAL A 555 -29.98 -28.26 -14.87
N GLY A 556 -31.22 -28.28 -15.30
CA GLY A 556 -32.24 -29.27 -14.94
C GLY A 556 -32.69 -30.09 -16.13
N ASP A 557 -33.69 -30.97 -15.90
CA ASP A 557 -34.22 -31.85 -16.95
C ASP A 557 -34.77 -31.07 -18.16
N ARG A 558 -35.44 -29.93 -17.92
CA ARG A 558 -35.97 -29.04 -18.98
C ARG A 558 -34.87 -28.43 -19.84
N ASP A 559 -33.75 -28.06 -19.22
CA ASP A 559 -32.61 -27.48 -19.96
C ASP A 559 -32.03 -28.53 -20.90
N MET A 560 -31.85 -29.77 -20.42
CA MET A 560 -31.36 -30.88 -21.26
C MET A 560 -32.31 -31.21 -22.40
N GLU A 561 -33.64 -31.23 -22.16
CA GLU A 561 -34.64 -31.48 -23.16
C GLU A 561 -34.68 -30.41 -24.28
N ASN A 562 -34.47 -29.16 -23.88
CA ASN A 562 -34.54 -28.01 -24.79
C ASN A 562 -33.15 -27.62 -25.38
N GLY A 563 -32.07 -28.24 -24.94
CA GLY A 563 -30.71 -27.87 -25.33
C GLY A 563 -30.32 -26.46 -24.83
N THR A 564 -30.82 -26.07 -23.66
CA THR A 564 -30.59 -24.75 -23.08
C THR A 564 -29.76 -24.83 -21.79
N VAL A 565 -29.37 -23.68 -21.27
CA VAL A 565 -28.77 -23.47 -19.94
C VAL A 565 -29.49 -22.32 -19.24
N SER A 566 -29.51 -22.32 -17.92
CA SER A 566 -30.15 -21.28 -17.11
C SER A 566 -29.11 -20.51 -16.26
N PRO A 567 -28.40 -19.52 -16.86
CA PRO A 567 -27.40 -18.77 -16.17
C PRO A 567 -27.99 -17.78 -15.17
N ARG A 568 -27.29 -17.61 -14.05
CA ARG A 568 -27.54 -16.60 -13.03
C ARG A 568 -26.27 -15.78 -12.85
N HIS A 569 -26.37 -14.49 -12.93
CA HIS A 569 -25.27 -13.61 -12.56
C HIS A 569 -25.32 -13.27 -11.06
N ARG A 570 -24.19 -13.24 -10.39
CA ARG A 570 -24.11 -13.04 -8.93
C ARG A 570 -24.79 -11.74 -8.43
N ALA A 571 -24.83 -10.69 -9.26
CA ALA A 571 -25.44 -9.41 -8.91
C ALA A 571 -26.86 -9.25 -9.50
N ASP A 572 -27.04 -9.64 -10.76
CA ASP A 572 -28.29 -9.40 -11.52
C ASP A 572 -29.33 -10.54 -11.32
N GLY A 573 -28.91 -11.65 -10.71
CA GLY A 573 -29.79 -12.80 -10.46
C GLY A 573 -30.00 -13.67 -11.69
N ASP A 574 -31.21 -14.22 -11.85
CA ASP A 574 -31.59 -15.12 -12.92
C ASP A 574 -31.67 -14.39 -14.27
N LEU A 575 -30.97 -14.88 -15.27
CA LEU A 575 -30.94 -14.30 -16.63
C LEU A 575 -31.90 -15.01 -17.59
N GLY A 576 -32.61 -16.05 -17.13
CA GLY A 576 -33.48 -16.88 -17.94
C GLY A 576 -32.76 -17.97 -18.71
N ALA A 577 -33.54 -18.91 -19.26
CA ALA A 577 -32.99 -19.97 -20.09
C ALA A 577 -32.58 -19.43 -21.46
N MET A 578 -31.41 -19.85 -21.94
CA MET A 578 -30.85 -19.46 -23.24
C MET A 578 -30.02 -20.60 -23.84
N SER A 579 -29.74 -20.53 -25.14
CA SER A 579 -28.85 -21.49 -25.77
C SER A 579 -27.40 -21.32 -25.33
N MET A 580 -26.57 -22.35 -25.47
CA MET A 580 -25.13 -22.27 -25.20
C MET A 580 -24.43 -21.20 -26.05
N ASP A 581 -24.88 -21.01 -27.32
CA ASP A 581 -24.29 -19.98 -28.18
C ASP A 581 -24.60 -18.58 -27.70
N GLU A 582 -25.84 -18.31 -27.25
CA GLU A 582 -26.21 -17.01 -26.64
C GLU A 582 -25.45 -16.75 -25.35
N PHE A 583 -25.32 -17.76 -24.48
CA PHE A 583 -24.55 -17.61 -23.25
C PHE A 583 -23.06 -17.39 -23.52
N THR A 584 -22.50 -18.11 -24.48
CA THR A 584 -21.10 -17.92 -24.91
C THR A 584 -20.85 -16.52 -25.46
N ALA A 585 -21.78 -16.00 -26.29
CA ALA A 585 -21.69 -14.66 -26.84
C ALA A 585 -21.74 -13.58 -25.72
N LEU A 586 -22.65 -13.76 -24.75
CA LEU A 586 -22.73 -12.89 -23.56
C LEU A 586 -21.42 -12.88 -22.78
N LEU A 587 -20.88 -14.06 -22.47
CA LEU A 587 -19.60 -14.17 -21.76
C LEU A 587 -18.45 -13.52 -22.53
N ARG A 588 -18.40 -13.71 -23.86
CA ARG A 588 -17.39 -13.14 -24.73
C ARG A 588 -17.44 -11.61 -24.68
N ASP A 589 -18.61 -11.02 -24.82
CA ASP A 589 -18.80 -9.58 -24.75
C ASP A 589 -18.31 -9.00 -23.41
N VAL A 590 -18.69 -9.62 -22.30
CA VAL A 590 -18.29 -9.18 -20.94
C VAL A 590 -16.78 -9.29 -20.74
N VAL A 591 -16.17 -10.39 -21.23
CA VAL A 591 -14.73 -10.63 -21.03
C VAL A 591 -13.89 -9.73 -21.93
N ASP A 592 -14.25 -9.59 -23.22
CA ASP A 592 -13.48 -8.83 -24.19
C ASP A 592 -13.58 -7.32 -23.95
N SER A 593 -14.74 -6.83 -23.56
CA SER A 593 -14.94 -5.43 -23.15
C SER A 593 -14.30 -5.08 -21.81
N LYS A 594 -13.83 -6.08 -21.05
CA LYS A 594 -13.33 -5.93 -19.68
C LYS A 594 -14.33 -5.19 -18.78
N ALA A 595 -15.61 -5.54 -18.90
CA ALA A 595 -16.67 -4.96 -18.10
C ALA A 595 -16.36 -5.08 -16.60
N LYS A 596 -16.67 -4.03 -15.85
CA LYS A 596 -16.42 -3.96 -14.38
C LYS A 596 -17.44 -4.79 -13.57
N LYS A 597 -18.32 -5.53 -14.22
CA LYS A 597 -19.34 -6.41 -13.62
C LYS A 597 -18.84 -7.84 -13.43
#